data_45e09cd5cecc97fd54bec47a24c15282
#
_entry.id   45e09cd5cecc97fd54bec47a24c15282
#
_cell.length_a   1.000
_cell.length_b   1.000
_cell.length_c   1.000
_cell.angle_alpha   90.00
_cell.angle_beta   90.00
_cell.angle_gamma   90.00
#
_symmetry.space_group_name_H-M   'P 1'
#
loop_
_entity.id
_entity.type
_entity.pdbx_description
1 polymer ?
#
loop_
_entity_poly.entity_id
_entity_poly.type
_entity_poly.pdbx_seq_one_letter_code
_entity_poly.pdbx_strand_id
1 'polypeptide(L)'
;PPIVEHFRSIGVDAQHLRLGFDRRVLDRLPPPEPRYEVSFVGGFAPSHPDRIAWLEDILREVPLDVLGYGLERTAPDSPIRAHFRGEAWGWDMYRVLRQSRITLNRHARLDVRGSVNTEWVNNLRMYEATGVGTCLLTERRPRLDRLFVPDHEVVTYGDTAECIEKIRYYLANETERSRIASAGQERTLR
;
A
#
# COMPACT_ATOMS: atom_id res chain seq x y z
N PRO A 1 -1.51 -21.62 -4.09
CA PRO A 1 -2.64 -20.76 -3.67
C PRO A 1 -3.98 -21.43 -3.99
N PRO A 2 -5.02 -21.29 -3.14
CA PRO A 2 -6.31 -21.95 -3.35
C PRO A 2 -6.93 -21.74 -4.73
N ILE A 3 -6.73 -20.55 -5.30
CA ILE A 3 -7.21 -20.25 -6.65
C ILE A 3 -6.53 -21.10 -7.74
N VAL A 4 -5.24 -21.40 -7.59
CA VAL A 4 -4.51 -22.26 -8.53
C VAL A 4 -5.02 -23.70 -8.40
N GLU A 5 -5.25 -24.15 -7.19
CA GLU A 5 -5.78 -25.50 -6.92
C GLU A 5 -7.21 -25.65 -7.47
N HIS A 6 -8.03 -24.60 -7.30
CA HIS A 6 -9.38 -24.56 -7.89
C HIS A 6 -9.33 -24.65 -9.42
N PHE A 7 -8.51 -23.84 -10.10
CA PHE A 7 -8.40 -23.91 -11.56
C PHE A 7 -7.89 -25.29 -12.03
N ARG A 8 -6.92 -25.87 -11.34
CA ARG A 8 -6.43 -27.22 -11.66
C ARG A 8 -7.49 -28.28 -11.47
N SER A 9 -8.34 -28.17 -10.44
CA SER A 9 -9.43 -29.14 -10.18
C SER A 9 -10.50 -29.15 -11.27
N ILE A 10 -10.62 -28.08 -12.03
CA ILE A 10 -11.54 -27.99 -13.19
C ILE A 10 -10.83 -28.18 -14.55
N GLY A 11 -9.59 -28.73 -14.53
CA GLY A 11 -8.86 -29.09 -15.74
C GLY A 11 -8.06 -27.96 -16.41
N VAL A 12 -7.92 -26.79 -15.75
CA VAL A 12 -7.13 -25.68 -16.28
C VAL A 12 -5.68 -25.80 -15.79
N ASP A 13 -4.71 -25.76 -16.71
CA ASP A 13 -3.28 -25.68 -16.34
C ASP A 13 -2.98 -24.27 -15.79
N ALA A 14 -2.99 -24.16 -14.47
CA ALA A 14 -2.82 -22.92 -13.76
C ALA A 14 -1.52 -22.91 -12.96
N GLN A 15 -0.80 -21.79 -13.02
CA GLN A 15 0.43 -21.54 -12.28
C GLN A 15 0.33 -20.25 -11.48
N HIS A 16 1.03 -20.22 -10.35
CA HIS A 16 1.12 -19.01 -9.51
C HIS A 16 2.25 -18.12 -10.00
N LEU A 17 1.90 -16.95 -10.54
CA LEU A 17 2.85 -15.89 -10.80
C LEU A 17 3.01 -15.03 -9.54
N ARG A 18 4.23 -14.90 -9.05
CA ARG A 18 4.53 -13.94 -7.97
C ARG A 18 4.60 -12.54 -8.55
N LEU A 19 3.97 -11.60 -7.85
CA LEU A 19 4.15 -10.19 -8.15
C LEU A 19 5.56 -9.75 -7.76
N GLY A 20 6.07 -8.74 -8.44
CA GLY A 20 7.41 -8.22 -8.21
C GLY A 20 7.51 -6.77 -8.66
N PHE A 21 8.72 -6.23 -8.61
CA PHE A 21 9.06 -4.88 -9.03
C PHE A 21 10.18 -4.92 -10.07
N ASP A 22 10.02 -4.17 -11.14
CA ASP A 22 11.06 -4.04 -12.16
C ASP A 22 12.11 -3.01 -11.71
N ARG A 23 13.32 -3.49 -11.39
CA ARG A 23 14.43 -2.63 -10.94
C ARG A 23 14.74 -1.49 -11.89
N ARG A 24 14.53 -1.65 -13.20
CA ARG A 24 14.75 -0.62 -14.22
C ARG A 24 13.89 0.64 -14.01
N VAL A 25 12.83 0.54 -13.20
CA VAL A 25 12.05 1.70 -12.77
C VAL A 25 12.93 2.70 -12.02
N LEU A 26 13.87 2.24 -11.19
CA LEU A 26 14.75 3.10 -10.40
C LEU A 26 15.69 3.95 -11.28
N ASP A 27 16.11 3.42 -12.43
CA ASP A 27 17.02 4.11 -13.36
C ASP A 27 16.39 5.37 -13.98
N ARG A 28 15.05 5.43 -13.98
CA ARG A 28 14.27 6.52 -14.58
C ARG A 28 13.62 7.45 -13.57
N LEU A 29 13.73 7.15 -12.29
CA LEU A 29 13.18 7.99 -11.24
C LEU A 29 14.22 9.00 -10.74
N PRO A 30 13.81 10.24 -10.42
CA PRO A 30 14.71 11.19 -9.79
C PRO A 30 15.17 10.67 -8.42
N PRO A 31 16.25 11.22 -7.86
CA PRO A 31 16.63 10.95 -6.47
C PRO A 31 15.44 11.11 -5.51
N PRO A 32 15.42 10.39 -4.40
CA PRO A 32 14.35 10.50 -3.41
C PRO A 32 14.45 11.85 -2.68
N GLU A 33 13.63 12.80 -3.09
CA GLU A 33 13.44 14.08 -2.40
C GLU A 33 12.05 14.06 -1.74
N PRO A 34 11.95 13.95 -0.41
CA PRO A 34 10.67 13.87 0.29
C PRO A 34 9.80 15.11 0.03
N ARG A 35 8.65 14.89 -0.60
CA ARG A 35 7.63 15.91 -0.87
C ARG A 35 6.37 15.68 -0.03
N TYR A 36 6.10 14.42 0.29
CA TYR A 36 4.93 13.99 1.04
C TYR A 36 5.36 13.38 2.36
N GLU A 37 4.80 13.87 3.47
CA GLU A 37 5.03 13.25 4.78
C GLU A 37 4.40 11.85 4.80
N VAL A 38 3.11 11.77 4.45
CA VAL A 38 2.37 10.53 4.30
C VAL A 38 1.56 10.59 3.01
N SER A 39 1.59 9.54 2.23
CA SER A 39 0.77 9.42 1.04
C SER A 39 -0.13 8.18 1.08
N PHE A 40 -1.28 8.31 0.44
CA PHE A 40 -2.09 7.17 0.01
C PHE A 40 -2.33 7.29 -1.49
N VAL A 41 -1.99 6.22 -2.23
CA VAL A 41 -2.22 6.16 -3.68
C VAL A 41 -3.15 4.98 -3.98
N GLY A 42 -4.39 5.27 -4.36
CA GLY A 42 -5.37 4.21 -4.65
C GLY A 42 -6.77 4.76 -4.95
N GLY A 43 -7.62 3.92 -5.53
CA GLY A 43 -8.98 4.30 -5.90
C GLY A 43 -10.02 4.06 -4.81
N PHE A 44 -11.17 4.72 -4.94
CA PHE A 44 -12.35 4.59 -4.08
C PHE A 44 -13.38 3.63 -4.70
N ALA A 45 -12.92 2.48 -5.20
CA ALA A 45 -13.79 1.48 -5.83
C ALA A 45 -14.68 0.74 -4.81
N PRO A 46 -15.84 0.19 -5.24
CA PRO A 46 -16.72 -0.60 -4.35
C PRO A 46 -16.05 -1.81 -3.69
N SER A 47 -14.97 -2.34 -4.27
CA SER A 47 -14.14 -3.40 -3.66
C SER A 47 -13.40 -2.96 -2.39
N HIS A 48 -13.52 -1.69 -2.01
CA HIS A 48 -12.91 -1.11 -0.82
C HIS A 48 -13.95 -0.34 0.01
N PRO A 49 -14.98 -0.99 0.55
CA PRO A 49 -16.14 -0.33 1.14
C PRO A 49 -15.79 0.61 2.30
N ASP A 50 -14.81 0.25 3.12
CA ASP A 50 -14.44 1.02 4.32
C ASP A 50 -13.27 1.97 4.09
N ARG A 51 -12.80 2.13 2.85
CA ARG A 51 -11.58 2.92 2.57
C ARG A 51 -11.77 4.40 2.80
N ILE A 52 -12.92 4.93 2.40
CA ILE A 52 -13.24 6.36 2.56
C ILE A 52 -13.24 6.70 4.05
N ALA A 53 -14.04 6.02 4.86
CA ALA A 53 -14.12 6.26 6.29
C ALA A 53 -12.76 6.12 6.98
N TRP A 54 -11.99 5.09 6.62
CA TRP A 54 -10.64 4.88 7.15
C TRP A 54 -9.68 6.03 6.83
N LEU A 55 -9.70 6.57 5.61
CA LEU A 55 -8.87 7.73 5.24
C LEU A 55 -9.33 9.00 5.94
N GLU A 56 -10.63 9.20 6.09
CA GLU A 56 -11.19 10.33 6.82
C GLU A 56 -10.80 10.33 8.30
N ASP A 57 -10.79 9.14 8.94
CA ASP A 57 -10.34 9.01 10.32
C ASP A 57 -8.85 9.35 10.48
N ILE A 58 -8.01 8.89 9.54
CA ILE A 58 -6.58 9.21 9.54
C ILE A 58 -6.36 10.71 9.32
N LEU A 59 -7.07 11.32 8.37
CA LEU A 59 -6.94 12.74 8.03
C LEU A 59 -7.30 13.70 9.19
N ARG A 60 -8.13 13.26 10.14
CA ARG A 60 -8.44 14.04 11.35
C ARG A 60 -7.26 14.15 12.32
N GLU A 61 -6.29 13.25 12.22
CA GLU A 61 -5.27 13.04 13.22
C GLU A 61 -3.84 13.28 12.73
N VAL A 62 -3.58 13.08 11.43
CA VAL A 62 -2.25 13.20 10.85
C VAL A 62 -2.32 13.75 9.41
N PRO A 63 -1.26 14.44 8.95
CA PRO A 63 -1.19 14.89 7.56
C PRO A 63 -1.15 13.69 6.63
N LEU A 64 -1.98 13.72 5.59
CA LEU A 64 -2.05 12.68 4.57
C LEU A 64 -2.40 13.29 3.22
N ASP A 65 -1.57 13.08 2.23
CA ASP A 65 -1.88 13.42 0.83
C ASP A 65 -2.50 12.20 0.15
N VAL A 66 -3.65 12.40 -0.47
CA VAL A 66 -4.45 11.35 -1.12
C VAL A 66 -4.38 11.52 -2.64
N LEU A 67 -3.98 10.46 -3.33
CA LEU A 67 -3.94 10.42 -4.79
C LEU A 67 -4.70 9.20 -5.30
N GLY A 68 -5.36 9.35 -6.45
CA GLY A 68 -6.08 8.24 -7.07
C GLY A 68 -7.34 8.67 -7.79
N TYR A 69 -8.26 7.75 -7.97
CA TYR A 69 -9.48 7.95 -8.75
C TYR A 69 -10.74 7.63 -7.94
N GLY A 70 -11.89 8.12 -8.42
CA GLY A 70 -13.19 7.86 -7.79
C GLY A 70 -13.54 8.87 -6.68
N LEU A 71 -12.94 10.08 -6.69
CA LEU A 71 -13.22 11.15 -5.73
C LEU A 71 -14.70 11.52 -5.66
N GLU A 72 -15.44 11.34 -6.75
CA GLU A 72 -16.89 11.57 -6.83
C GLU A 72 -17.71 10.66 -5.89
N ARG A 73 -17.10 9.60 -5.38
CA ARG A 73 -17.72 8.68 -4.40
C ARG A 73 -17.59 9.17 -2.96
N THR A 74 -16.79 10.20 -2.71
CA THR A 74 -16.70 10.85 -1.40
C THR A 74 -17.79 11.88 -1.22
N ALA A 75 -18.26 12.08 0.01
CA ALA A 75 -19.23 13.13 0.32
C ALA A 75 -18.66 14.52 -0.07
N PRO A 76 -19.54 15.51 -0.40
CA PRO A 76 -19.08 16.86 -0.76
C PRO A 76 -18.24 17.56 0.33
N ASP A 77 -18.52 17.24 1.60
CA ASP A 77 -17.84 17.77 2.79
C ASP A 77 -16.72 16.85 3.32
N SER A 78 -16.41 15.78 2.62
CA SER A 78 -15.33 14.84 3.00
C SER A 78 -13.96 15.56 3.09
N PRO A 79 -13.21 15.40 4.20
CA PRO A 79 -11.87 15.96 4.33
C PRO A 79 -10.89 15.45 3.27
N ILE A 80 -11.15 14.30 2.66
CA ILE A 80 -10.35 13.77 1.56
C ILE A 80 -10.23 14.81 0.43
N ARG A 81 -11.29 15.57 0.14
CA ARG A 81 -11.30 16.54 -0.97
C ARG A 81 -10.27 17.65 -0.82
N ALA A 82 -10.05 18.13 0.40
CA ALA A 82 -9.03 19.14 0.69
C ALA A 82 -7.60 18.60 0.57
N HIS A 83 -7.43 17.30 0.76
CA HIS A 83 -6.14 16.61 0.73
C HIS A 83 -5.88 15.82 -0.57
N PHE A 84 -6.81 15.90 -1.51
CA PHE A 84 -6.71 15.22 -2.79
C PHE A 84 -5.76 15.98 -3.73
N ARG A 85 -4.75 15.28 -4.24
CA ARG A 85 -3.70 15.80 -5.12
C ARG A 85 -3.84 15.38 -6.58
N GLY A 86 -4.98 14.78 -6.94
CA GLY A 86 -5.24 14.28 -8.28
C GLY A 86 -4.93 12.81 -8.47
N GLU A 87 -4.98 12.37 -9.70
CA GLU A 87 -4.65 10.99 -10.07
C GLU A 87 -3.14 10.83 -10.25
N ALA A 88 -2.64 9.65 -9.92
CA ALA A 88 -1.26 9.27 -10.17
C ALA A 88 -1.21 7.86 -10.77
N TRP A 89 -0.74 7.75 -12.00
CA TRP A 89 -0.63 6.52 -12.77
C TRP A 89 0.80 6.32 -13.30
N GLY A 90 1.19 5.07 -13.51
CA GLY A 90 2.46 4.73 -14.13
C GLY A 90 3.65 5.45 -13.47
N TRP A 91 4.37 6.26 -14.22
CA TRP A 91 5.56 6.97 -13.73
C TRP A 91 5.24 8.00 -12.63
N ASP A 92 4.10 8.67 -12.69
CA ASP A 92 3.72 9.67 -11.68
C ASP A 92 3.41 8.99 -10.35
N MET A 93 2.78 7.81 -10.37
CA MET A 93 2.59 7.00 -9.17
C MET A 93 3.94 6.61 -8.53
N TYR A 94 4.89 6.13 -9.31
CA TYR A 94 6.22 5.79 -8.78
C TYR A 94 6.97 7.00 -8.23
N ARG A 95 6.83 8.18 -8.87
CA ARG A 95 7.39 9.44 -8.34
C ARG A 95 6.78 9.81 -7.01
N VAL A 96 5.45 9.78 -6.89
CA VAL A 96 4.75 10.05 -5.63
C VAL A 96 5.22 9.10 -4.53
N LEU A 97 5.24 7.80 -4.80
CA LEU A 97 5.72 6.81 -3.84
C LEU A 97 7.15 7.13 -3.39
N ARG A 98 8.07 7.34 -4.33
CA ARG A 98 9.49 7.62 -4.03
C ARG A 98 9.71 8.93 -3.28
N GLN A 99 8.83 9.92 -3.45
CA GLN A 99 8.85 11.21 -2.77
C GLN A 99 8.07 11.21 -1.45
N SER A 100 7.55 10.07 -1.03
CA SER A 100 6.80 9.94 0.22
C SER A 100 7.71 9.38 1.32
N ARG A 101 7.69 9.99 2.51
CA ARG A 101 8.37 9.42 3.68
C ARG A 101 7.70 8.12 4.11
N ILE A 102 6.37 8.12 4.11
CA ILE A 102 5.52 6.97 4.43
C ILE A 102 4.43 6.85 3.36
N THR A 103 4.13 5.64 2.93
CA THR A 103 2.94 5.38 2.13
C THR A 103 2.06 4.34 2.79
N LEU A 104 0.74 4.56 2.70
CA LEU A 104 -0.24 3.68 3.31
C LEU A 104 -0.74 2.66 2.30
N ASN A 105 -0.95 1.43 2.75
CA ASN A 105 -1.61 0.38 1.99
C ASN A 105 -2.72 -0.27 2.80
N ARG A 106 -3.89 -0.41 2.18
CA ARG A 106 -5.02 -1.19 2.69
C ARG A 106 -5.49 -2.15 1.62
N HIS A 107 -5.63 -3.41 2.00
CA HIS A 107 -6.01 -4.46 1.05
C HIS A 107 -7.48 -4.35 0.62
N ALA A 108 -7.76 -4.78 -0.62
CA ALA A 108 -9.13 -4.94 -1.08
C ALA A 108 -9.81 -6.08 -0.30
N ARG A 109 -11.09 -5.91 0.00
CA ARG A 109 -11.95 -7.01 0.45
C ARG A 109 -12.59 -7.61 -0.79
N LEU A 110 -11.92 -8.56 -1.40
CA LEU A 110 -12.48 -9.32 -2.51
C LEU A 110 -13.22 -10.52 -1.93
N ASP A 111 -14.50 -10.34 -1.67
CA ASP A 111 -15.42 -11.46 -1.49
C ASP A 111 -15.84 -11.97 -2.87
N VAL A 112 -15.07 -12.87 -3.42
CA VAL A 112 -15.46 -13.58 -4.64
C VAL A 112 -16.33 -14.75 -4.24
N ARG A 113 -17.61 -14.49 -4.02
CA ARG A 113 -18.67 -15.51 -3.84
C ARG A 113 -18.36 -16.59 -2.81
N GLY A 114 -17.93 -16.20 -1.61
CA GLY A 114 -17.78 -17.11 -0.48
C GLY A 114 -16.70 -18.19 -0.58
N SER A 115 -15.84 -18.16 -1.60
CA SER A 115 -14.88 -19.23 -1.87
C SER A 115 -13.43 -18.81 -1.99
N VAL A 116 -13.10 -17.54 -2.00
CA VAL A 116 -11.70 -17.11 -2.03
C VAL A 116 -11.25 -16.74 -0.62
N ASN A 117 -10.34 -17.54 -0.11
CA ASN A 117 -9.68 -17.32 1.17
C ASN A 117 -8.98 -15.94 1.17
N THR A 118 -9.57 -14.97 1.87
CA THR A 118 -9.05 -13.60 2.05
C THR A 118 -7.72 -13.55 2.81
N GLU A 119 -7.19 -14.68 3.25
CA GLU A 119 -5.90 -14.81 3.91
C GLU A 119 -4.70 -14.58 2.97
N TRP A 120 -4.90 -14.65 1.66
CA TRP A 120 -3.83 -14.41 0.70
C TRP A 120 -3.73 -12.94 0.36
N VAL A 121 -2.72 -12.33 0.94
CA VAL A 121 -2.38 -10.93 0.72
C VAL A 121 -1.28 -10.86 -0.33
N ASN A 122 -1.60 -10.30 -1.47
CA ASN A 122 -0.59 -9.99 -2.49
C ASN A 122 -1.15 -8.92 -3.43
N ASN A 123 -0.75 -7.67 -3.24
CA ASN A 123 -1.08 -6.60 -4.17
C ASN A 123 0.19 -5.88 -4.65
N LEU A 124 0.10 -5.28 -5.83
CA LEU A 124 1.24 -4.60 -6.46
C LEU A 124 1.80 -3.47 -5.60
N ARG A 125 0.95 -2.74 -4.86
CA ARG A 125 1.37 -1.61 -4.03
C ARG A 125 2.47 -1.99 -3.04
N MET A 126 2.46 -3.20 -2.52
CA MET A 126 3.50 -3.66 -1.60
C MET A 126 4.87 -3.63 -2.25
N TYR A 127 4.97 -4.12 -3.49
CA TYR A 127 6.24 -4.17 -4.24
C TYR A 127 6.59 -2.82 -4.87
N GLU A 128 5.60 -2.05 -5.31
CA GLU A 128 5.79 -0.72 -5.88
C GLU A 128 6.38 0.24 -4.85
N ALA A 129 5.80 0.28 -3.66
CA ALA A 129 6.23 1.18 -2.59
C ALA A 129 7.60 0.77 -2.02
N THR A 130 7.77 -0.49 -1.65
CA THR A 130 9.06 -0.99 -1.15
C THR A 130 10.13 -0.95 -2.22
N GLY A 131 9.80 -1.29 -3.47
CA GLY A 131 10.73 -1.26 -4.60
C GLY A 131 11.35 0.12 -4.86
N VAL A 132 10.57 1.19 -4.70
CA VAL A 132 11.10 2.56 -4.81
C VAL A 132 11.77 3.07 -3.52
N GLY A 133 11.78 2.28 -2.45
CA GLY A 133 12.48 2.60 -1.20
C GLY A 133 11.65 3.45 -0.22
N THR A 134 10.33 3.40 -0.30
CA THR A 134 9.42 4.11 0.62
C THR A 134 9.07 3.23 1.81
N CYS A 135 8.98 3.82 3.00
CA CYS A 135 8.46 3.12 4.17
C CYS A 135 6.98 2.81 3.99
N LEU A 136 6.65 1.52 3.87
CA LEU A 136 5.29 1.04 3.66
C LEU A 136 4.63 0.71 5.00
N LEU A 137 3.51 1.37 5.30
CA LEU A 137 2.57 0.96 6.34
C LEU A 137 1.43 0.18 5.71
N THR A 138 1.28 -1.09 6.07
CA THR A 138 0.28 -1.98 5.48
C THR A 138 -0.59 -2.66 6.53
N GLU A 139 -1.85 -2.89 6.19
CA GLU A 139 -2.78 -3.63 7.05
C GLU A 139 -2.23 -5.03 7.34
N ARG A 140 -2.23 -5.43 8.63
CA ARG A 140 -1.82 -6.76 9.08
C ARG A 140 -2.78 -7.81 8.54
N ARG A 141 -2.24 -8.81 7.85
CA ARG A 141 -3.01 -9.91 7.27
C ARG A 141 -2.29 -11.24 7.51
N PRO A 142 -3.04 -12.34 7.62
CA PRO A 142 -2.45 -13.67 7.63
C PRO A 142 -1.48 -13.87 6.45
N ARG A 143 -0.37 -14.56 6.70
CA ARG A 143 0.64 -14.91 5.68
C ARG A 143 1.39 -13.73 5.04
N LEU A 144 1.26 -12.51 5.56
CA LEU A 144 2.09 -11.37 5.17
C LEU A 144 3.58 -11.69 5.37
N ASP A 145 3.90 -12.41 6.43
CA ASP A 145 5.23 -12.89 6.80
C ASP A 145 5.92 -13.74 5.73
N ARG A 146 5.16 -14.32 4.80
CA ARG A 146 5.71 -15.04 3.64
C ARG A 146 6.22 -14.11 2.54
N LEU A 147 5.82 -12.85 2.56
CA LEU A 147 6.18 -11.83 1.58
C LEU A 147 7.22 -10.87 2.14
N PHE A 148 6.94 -10.32 3.32
CA PHE A 148 7.78 -9.38 4.04
C PHE A 148 7.81 -9.71 5.52
N VAL A 149 8.93 -9.45 6.18
CA VAL A 149 9.04 -9.57 7.63
C VAL A 149 8.36 -8.35 8.29
N PRO A 150 7.24 -8.54 9.03
CA PRO A 150 6.53 -7.45 9.69
C PRO A 150 7.44 -6.68 10.65
N ASP A 151 7.28 -5.36 10.67
CA ASP A 151 8.00 -4.39 11.49
C ASP A 151 9.54 -4.42 11.32
N HIS A 152 10.01 -5.11 10.27
CA HIS A 152 11.40 -5.13 9.84
C HIS A 152 11.56 -4.69 8.37
N GLU A 153 10.76 -5.21 7.45
CA GLU A 153 10.76 -4.90 6.01
C GLU A 153 9.56 -4.03 5.60
N VAL A 154 8.49 -4.10 6.35
CA VAL A 154 7.29 -3.25 6.24
C VAL A 154 6.72 -3.02 7.62
N VAL A 155 6.06 -1.89 7.85
CA VAL A 155 5.34 -1.62 9.09
C VAL A 155 3.93 -2.18 8.97
N THR A 156 3.44 -2.87 10.01
CA THR A 156 2.09 -3.44 9.98
C THR A 156 1.17 -2.76 11.00
N TYR A 157 -0.12 -2.65 10.70
CA TYR A 157 -1.14 -2.17 11.62
C TYR A 157 -2.40 -3.06 11.57
N GLY A 158 -3.08 -3.21 12.70
CA GLY A 158 -4.31 -4.01 12.83
C GLY A 158 -5.59 -3.19 12.69
N ASP A 159 -5.54 -1.94 13.14
CA ASP A 159 -6.68 -1.02 13.10
C ASP A 159 -6.25 0.43 12.80
N THR A 160 -7.21 1.35 12.75
CA THR A 160 -6.97 2.75 12.42
C THR A 160 -6.15 3.46 13.50
N ALA A 161 -6.40 3.18 14.78
CA ALA A 161 -5.70 3.81 15.89
C ALA A 161 -4.20 3.42 15.87
N GLU A 162 -3.89 2.14 15.74
CA GLU A 162 -2.51 1.65 15.58
C GLU A 162 -1.83 2.25 14.33
N CYS A 163 -2.58 2.39 13.23
CA CYS A 163 -2.06 3.04 12.01
C CYS A 163 -1.62 4.49 12.30
N ILE A 164 -2.46 5.27 12.97
CA ILE A 164 -2.19 6.67 13.33
C ILE A 164 -0.98 6.76 14.28
N GLU A 165 -0.92 5.92 15.30
CA GLU A 165 0.23 5.87 16.22
C GLU A 165 1.54 5.58 15.49
N LYS A 166 1.53 4.59 14.59
CA LYS A 166 2.71 4.21 13.79
C LYS A 166 3.10 5.32 12.81
N ILE A 167 2.15 6.00 12.19
CA ILE A 167 2.45 7.18 11.36
C ILE A 167 3.21 8.22 12.19
N ARG A 168 2.68 8.62 13.35
CA ARG A 168 3.31 9.60 14.23
C ARG A 168 4.72 9.17 14.66
N TYR A 169 4.84 7.91 15.08
CA TYR A 169 6.12 7.34 15.50
C TYR A 169 7.16 7.39 14.38
N TYR A 170 6.84 6.88 13.19
CA TYR A 170 7.80 6.82 12.09
C TYR A 170 8.05 8.18 11.42
N LEU A 171 7.17 9.16 11.53
CA LEU A 171 7.47 10.53 11.14
C LEU A 171 8.50 11.17 12.08
N ALA A 172 8.40 10.92 13.37
CA ALA A 172 9.34 11.42 14.38
C ALA A 172 10.67 10.66 14.44
N ASN A 173 10.72 9.41 13.98
CA ASN A 173 11.89 8.52 14.08
C ASN A 173 12.45 8.16 12.70
N GLU A 174 13.18 9.10 12.10
CA GLU A 174 13.73 8.96 10.75
C GLU A 174 14.66 7.76 10.59
N THR A 175 15.52 7.50 11.57
CA THR A 175 16.47 6.38 11.52
C THR A 175 15.73 5.03 11.39
N GLU A 176 14.72 4.81 12.22
CA GLU A 176 13.94 3.58 12.18
C GLU A 176 13.09 3.47 10.88
N ARG A 177 12.50 4.58 10.45
CA ARG A 177 11.77 4.64 9.18
C ARG A 177 12.67 4.27 8.01
N SER A 178 13.87 4.86 7.94
CA SER A 178 14.84 4.60 6.87
C SER A 178 15.38 3.18 6.89
N ARG A 179 15.61 2.61 8.07
CA ARG A 179 16.01 1.21 8.24
C ARG A 179 14.98 0.25 7.65
N ILE A 180 13.69 0.44 7.99
CA ILE A 180 12.62 -0.40 7.46
C ILE A 180 12.45 -0.22 5.95
N ALA A 181 12.47 1.01 5.46
CA ALA A 181 12.36 1.31 4.04
C ALA A 181 13.48 0.63 3.23
N SER A 182 14.71 0.68 3.72
CA SER A 182 15.87 0.04 3.09
C SER A 182 15.76 -1.48 3.10
N ALA A 183 15.36 -2.08 4.22
CA ALA A 183 15.16 -3.52 4.32
C ALA A 183 14.04 -4.02 3.39
N GLY A 184 12.92 -3.28 3.32
CA GLY A 184 11.81 -3.57 2.40
C GLY A 184 12.22 -3.47 0.94
N GLN A 185 13.04 -2.47 0.59
CA GLN A 185 13.58 -2.32 -0.76
C GLN A 185 14.52 -3.47 -1.11
N GLU A 186 15.44 -3.81 -0.25
CA GLU A 186 16.34 -4.94 -0.45
C GLU A 186 15.57 -6.25 -0.65
N ARG A 187 14.54 -6.50 0.16
CA ARG A 187 13.65 -7.65 0.03
C ARG A 187 12.98 -7.73 -1.34
N THR A 188 12.50 -6.59 -1.85
CA THR A 188 11.75 -6.50 -3.10
C THR A 188 12.65 -6.64 -4.33
N LEU A 189 13.93 -6.22 -4.24
CA LEU A 189 14.88 -6.25 -5.35
C LEU A 189 15.68 -7.58 -5.48
N ARG A 190 15.52 -8.50 -4.52
CA ARG A 190 16.06 -9.87 -4.58
C ARG A 190 15.21 -10.76 -5.48
#